data_3645141a995cbd965c2a1c77fcad2148
#
_entry.id   3645141a995cbd965c2a1c77fcad2148
#
_cell.length_a   1.000
_cell.length_b   1.000
_cell.length_c   1.000
_cell.angle_alpha   90.00
_cell.angle_beta   90.00
_cell.angle_gamma   90.00
#
_symmetry.space_group_name_H-M   'P 1'
#
loop_
_entity.id
_entity.type
_entity.pdbx_description
1 polymer ?
#
loop_
_entity_poly.entity_id
_entity_poly.type
_entity_poly.pdbx_seq_one_letter_code
_entity_poly.pdbx_strand_id
1 'polypeptide(L)'
;GVQTCALPIYAQKDAELMTQLKEKGVYEITAEMKEGLKDFVGGFATEEEVKETIHDTYQKTGYVMDTHTAVAAHVCAQYRKDTQDEKKCLVASTASPYKFVRNVMTAIDPKYDEMEDFALIDELEKVSGFPIPNAIKEIRDAEVRHTTECDADQMKETVKNILGV
;
A
#
# COMPACT_ATOMS: atom_id res chain seq x y z
N GLY A 1 3.30 4.45 -9.94
CA GLY A 1 4.11 5.34 -10.77
C GLY A 1 5.32 5.88 -10.04
N VAL A 2 6.43 6.03 -10.73
CA VAL A 2 7.60 6.70 -10.16
C VAL A 2 7.20 8.13 -9.85
N GLN A 3 7.24 8.50 -8.59
CA GLN A 3 6.88 9.86 -8.20
C GLN A 3 7.92 10.85 -8.72
N THR A 4 7.42 11.93 -9.27
CA THR A 4 8.17 13.02 -9.90
C THR A 4 9.12 13.79 -8.97
N CYS A 5 9.09 13.51 -7.66
CA CYS A 5 9.99 14.14 -6.69
C CYS A 5 11.49 13.88 -6.93
N ALA A 6 11.84 12.87 -7.73
CA ALA A 6 13.22 12.58 -8.10
C ALA A 6 13.73 13.39 -9.31
N LEU A 7 12.85 14.12 -9.99
CA LEU A 7 13.19 14.91 -11.17
C LEU A 7 13.07 16.40 -10.86
N PRO A 8 14.01 17.25 -11.32
CA PRO A 8 13.85 18.69 -11.28
C PRO A 8 12.78 19.08 -12.31
N ILE A 9 11.51 18.88 -11.96
CA ILE A 9 10.38 19.25 -12.79
C ILE A 9 9.89 20.62 -12.36
N TYR A 10 9.82 21.54 -13.30
CA TYR A 10 9.13 22.80 -13.06
C TYR A 10 7.65 22.50 -12.81
N ALA A 11 7.07 23.07 -11.76
CA ALA A 11 5.69 22.84 -11.33
C ALA A 11 4.66 22.93 -12.47
N GLN A 12 4.89 23.83 -13.42
CA GLN A 12 4.05 23.98 -14.61
C GLN A 12 4.09 22.72 -15.50
N LYS A 13 5.27 22.12 -15.69
CA LYS A 13 5.41 20.91 -16.50
C LYS A 13 4.77 19.68 -15.83
N ASP A 14 4.90 19.58 -14.53
CA ASP A 14 4.21 18.55 -13.75
C ASP A 14 2.68 18.67 -13.88
N ALA A 15 2.13 19.87 -13.74
CA ALA A 15 0.71 20.14 -13.93
C ALA A 15 0.21 19.75 -15.34
N GLU A 16 1.01 20.01 -16.38
CA GLU A 16 0.70 19.59 -17.76
C GLU A 16 0.64 18.07 -17.89
N LEU A 17 1.62 17.35 -17.32
CA LEU A 17 1.67 15.88 -17.35
C LEU A 17 0.50 15.26 -16.58
N MET A 18 0.17 15.81 -15.41
CA MET A 18 -0.99 15.35 -14.63
C MET A 18 -2.31 15.63 -15.33
N THR A 19 -2.42 16.74 -16.06
CA THR A 19 -3.58 17.04 -16.92
C THR A 19 -3.71 16.01 -18.03
N GLN A 20 -2.61 15.68 -18.72
CA GLN A 20 -2.61 14.63 -19.74
C GLN A 20 -3.03 13.27 -19.18
N LEU A 21 -2.52 12.90 -18.00
CA LEU A 21 -2.92 11.65 -17.33
C LEU A 21 -4.43 11.63 -17.07
N LYS A 22 -4.99 12.74 -16.55
CA LYS A 22 -6.42 12.84 -16.26
C LYS A 22 -7.30 12.76 -17.51
N GLU A 23 -6.88 13.41 -18.61
CA GLU A 23 -7.68 13.51 -19.84
C GLU A 23 -7.52 12.31 -20.77
N LYS A 24 -6.31 11.73 -20.83
CA LYS A 24 -5.94 10.71 -21.81
C LYS A 24 -5.63 9.35 -21.17
N GLY A 25 -5.54 9.27 -19.84
CA GLY A 25 -5.11 8.05 -19.11
C GLY A 25 -3.62 7.75 -19.21
N VAL A 26 -2.85 8.59 -19.90
CA VAL A 26 -1.41 8.40 -20.16
C VAL A 26 -0.71 9.74 -20.37
N TYR A 27 0.56 9.80 -19.98
CA TYR A 27 1.46 10.89 -20.38
C TYR A 27 2.82 10.34 -20.78
N GLU A 28 3.55 11.11 -21.57
CA GLU A 28 4.91 10.79 -21.98
C GLU A 28 5.91 11.79 -21.40
N ILE A 29 6.99 11.26 -20.81
CA ILE A 29 8.10 12.07 -20.32
C ILE A 29 9.10 12.36 -21.43
N THR A 30 9.81 13.49 -21.33
CA THR A 30 10.83 13.89 -22.29
C THR A 30 12.08 13.01 -22.24
N ALA A 31 12.93 13.09 -23.26
CA ALA A 31 14.21 12.40 -23.28
C ALA A 31 15.13 12.83 -22.12
N GLU A 32 15.11 14.12 -21.75
CA GLU A 32 15.85 14.67 -20.61
C GLU A 32 15.34 14.06 -19.28
N MET A 33 14.03 13.96 -19.11
CA MET A 33 13.44 13.29 -17.92
C MET A 33 13.82 11.81 -17.86
N LYS A 34 13.83 11.12 -19.02
CA LYS A 34 14.26 9.71 -19.10
C LYS A 34 15.72 9.54 -18.67
N GLU A 35 16.60 10.45 -19.09
CA GLU A 35 18.01 10.42 -18.66
C GLU A 35 18.14 10.65 -17.15
N GLY A 36 17.36 11.57 -16.58
CA GLY A 36 17.31 11.78 -15.13
C GLY A 36 16.79 10.59 -14.31
N LEU A 37 16.07 9.67 -14.95
CA LEU A 37 15.52 8.46 -14.33
C LEU A 37 16.40 7.23 -14.44
N LYS A 38 17.58 7.31 -15.04
CA LYS A 38 18.45 6.13 -15.28
C LYS A 38 18.82 5.33 -14.04
N ASP A 39 18.82 5.97 -12.87
CA ASP A 39 19.10 5.34 -11.58
C ASP A 39 17.82 4.86 -10.86
N PHE A 40 16.65 4.97 -11.50
CA PHE A 40 15.36 4.60 -10.94
C PHE A 40 14.71 3.52 -11.78
N VAL A 41 14.17 2.50 -11.13
CA VAL A 41 13.40 1.44 -11.77
C VAL A 41 12.01 1.39 -11.15
N GLY A 42 10.98 1.44 -12.01
CA GLY A 42 9.58 1.26 -11.60
C GLY A 42 9.15 -0.20 -11.78
N GLY A 43 8.25 -0.65 -10.91
CA GLY A 43 7.63 -1.96 -11.01
C GLY A 43 6.28 -1.98 -10.33
N PHE A 44 5.57 -3.09 -10.48
CA PHE A 44 4.28 -3.34 -9.84
C PHE A 44 4.16 -4.81 -9.46
N ALA A 45 3.17 -5.12 -8.65
CA ALA A 45 2.79 -6.50 -8.33
C ALA A 45 1.26 -6.62 -8.44
N THR A 46 0.78 -7.77 -8.89
CA THR A 46 -0.63 -8.14 -8.85
C THR A 46 -1.04 -8.54 -7.42
N GLU A 47 -2.33 -8.64 -7.16
CA GLU A 47 -2.84 -9.10 -5.85
C GLU A 47 -2.33 -10.50 -5.49
N GLU A 48 -2.25 -11.39 -6.47
CA GLU A 48 -1.73 -12.75 -6.30
C GLU A 48 -0.23 -12.73 -5.93
N GLU A 49 0.57 -11.94 -6.63
CA GLU A 49 2.00 -11.79 -6.36
C GLU A 49 2.27 -11.17 -4.99
N VAL A 50 1.41 -10.25 -4.54
CA VAL A 50 1.47 -9.69 -3.19
C VAL A 50 1.21 -10.76 -2.14
N LYS A 51 0.14 -11.56 -2.30
CA LYS A 51 -0.20 -12.68 -1.40
C LYS A 51 0.92 -13.71 -1.35
N GLU A 52 1.43 -14.14 -2.50
CA GLU A 52 2.53 -15.09 -2.60
C GLU A 52 3.79 -14.55 -1.91
N THR A 53 4.11 -13.28 -2.09
CA THR A 53 5.27 -12.63 -1.46
C THR A 53 5.15 -12.60 0.05
N ILE A 54 3.97 -12.28 0.60
CA ILE A 54 3.70 -12.33 2.04
C ILE A 54 3.85 -13.75 2.56
N HIS A 55 3.17 -14.72 1.91
CA HIS A 55 3.20 -16.13 2.28
C HIS A 55 4.61 -16.67 2.31
N ASP A 56 5.33 -16.54 1.22
CA ASP A 56 6.69 -17.06 1.04
C ASP A 56 7.67 -16.47 2.03
N THR A 57 7.59 -15.16 2.27
CA THR A 57 8.47 -14.50 3.22
C THR A 57 8.18 -15.00 4.64
N TYR A 58 6.91 -15.10 5.01
CA TYR A 58 6.53 -15.64 6.31
C TYR A 58 7.02 -17.08 6.49
N GLN A 59 6.80 -17.96 5.52
CA GLN A 59 7.24 -19.36 5.58
C GLN A 59 8.76 -19.49 5.71
N LYS A 60 9.51 -18.63 5.03
CA LYS A 60 10.99 -18.70 5.01
C LYS A 60 11.64 -18.07 6.23
N THR A 61 11.03 -17.04 6.80
CA THR A 61 11.69 -16.17 7.80
C THR A 61 10.89 -15.92 9.08
N GLY A 62 9.60 -16.23 9.08
CA GLY A 62 8.67 -15.84 10.15
C GLY A 62 8.31 -14.35 10.18
N TYR A 63 8.84 -13.55 9.24
CA TYR A 63 8.54 -12.12 9.18
C TYR A 63 7.19 -11.87 8.52
N VAL A 64 6.33 -11.10 9.19
CA VAL A 64 5.02 -10.66 8.67
C VAL A 64 5.16 -9.25 8.12
N MET A 65 5.01 -9.10 6.80
CA MET A 65 5.04 -7.80 6.15
C MET A 65 3.64 -7.31 5.79
N ASP A 66 3.48 -6.00 5.70
CA ASP A 66 2.26 -5.41 5.14
C ASP A 66 2.23 -5.51 3.61
N THR A 67 1.05 -5.27 3.01
CA THR A 67 0.83 -5.41 1.57
C THR A 67 1.70 -4.46 0.73
N HIS A 68 1.98 -3.25 1.21
CA HIS A 68 2.83 -2.28 0.48
C HIS A 68 4.30 -2.69 0.51
N THR A 69 4.77 -3.18 1.65
CA THR A 69 6.12 -3.76 1.77
C THR A 69 6.26 -4.99 0.88
N ALA A 70 5.20 -5.79 0.74
CA ALA A 70 5.20 -6.95 -0.16
C ALA A 70 5.34 -6.55 -1.63
N VAL A 71 4.67 -5.48 -2.08
CA VAL A 71 4.89 -4.93 -3.43
C VAL A 71 6.35 -4.54 -3.63
N ALA A 72 6.93 -3.80 -2.69
CA ALA A 72 8.33 -3.38 -2.78
C ALA A 72 9.31 -4.57 -2.77
N ALA A 73 9.03 -5.59 -1.96
CA ALA A 73 9.84 -6.80 -1.90
C ALA A 73 9.75 -7.61 -3.21
N HIS A 74 8.54 -7.75 -3.78
CA HIS A 74 8.32 -8.40 -5.07
C HIS A 74 9.09 -7.70 -6.18
N VAL A 75 8.94 -6.38 -6.30
CA VAL A 75 9.63 -5.57 -7.32
C VAL A 75 11.15 -5.65 -7.16
N CYS A 76 11.65 -5.63 -5.92
CA CYS A 76 13.08 -5.81 -5.66
C CYS A 76 13.57 -7.20 -6.12
N ALA A 77 12.81 -8.26 -5.85
CA ALA A 77 13.15 -9.62 -6.28
C ALA A 77 13.14 -9.74 -7.82
N GLN A 78 12.14 -9.15 -8.48
CA GLN A 78 12.04 -9.13 -9.94
C GLN A 78 13.23 -8.36 -10.56
N TYR A 79 13.53 -7.17 -10.05
CA TYR A 79 14.69 -6.38 -10.48
C TYR A 79 15.99 -7.17 -10.39
N ARG A 80 16.24 -7.85 -9.26
CA ARG A 80 17.44 -8.68 -9.08
C ARG A 80 17.49 -9.84 -10.06
N LYS A 81 16.37 -10.47 -10.33
CA LYS A 81 16.27 -11.55 -11.33
C LYS A 81 16.60 -11.06 -12.72
N ASP A 82 16.12 -9.88 -13.11
CA ASP A 82 16.27 -9.35 -14.46
C ASP A 82 17.66 -8.76 -14.70
N THR A 83 18.26 -8.14 -13.68
CA THR A 83 19.57 -7.47 -13.80
C THR A 83 20.73 -8.28 -13.29
N GLN A 84 20.49 -9.37 -12.56
CA GLN A 84 21.50 -10.17 -11.84
C GLN A 84 22.30 -9.33 -10.83
N ASP A 85 21.71 -8.24 -10.31
CA ASP A 85 22.31 -7.39 -9.28
C ASP A 85 22.23 -8.07 -7.91
N GLU A 86 23.39 -8.42 -7.34
CA GLU A 86 23.51 -9.09 -6.04
C GLU A 86 23.74 -8.11 -4.87
N LYS A 87 23.76 -6.80 -5.13
CA LYS A 87 23.93 -5.80 -4.06
C LYS A 87 22.84 -5.94 -3.00
N LYS A 88 23.18 -5.56 -1.78
CA LYS A 88 22.19 -5.50 -0.68
C LYS A 88 21.09 -4.51 -1.03
N CYS A 89 19.86 -4.99 -0.97
CA CYS A 89 18.67 -4.17 -1.14
C CYS A 89 18.10 -3.76 0.23
N LEU A 90 17.62 -2.53 0.33
CA LEU A 90 16.96 -2.00 1.51
C LEU A 90 15.50 -1.73 1.13
N VAL A 91 14.58 -2.49 1.71
CA VAL A 91 13.14 -2.29 1.49
C VAL A 91 12.58 -1.44 2.61
N ALA A 92 12.06 -0.26 2.26
CA ALA A 92 11.40 0.62 3.23
C ALA A 92 9.98 0.11 3.53
N SER A 93 9.74 -0.33 4.77
CA SER A 93 8.42 -0.71 5.26
C SER A 93 7.72 0.53 5.80
N THR A 94 6.70 1.01 5.09
CA THR A 94 6.04 2.29 5.36
C THR A 94 4.65 2.15 5.99
N ALA A 95 4.16 0.92 6.15
CA ALA A 95 2.87 0.63 6.76
C ALA A 95 2.99 -0.54 7.75
N SER A 96 1.98 -0.66 8.61
CA SER A 96 1.87 -1.77 9.55
C SER A 96 0.99 -2.89 8.96
N PRO A 97 1.31 -4.18 9.17
CA PRO A 97 0.44 -5.28 8.78
C PRO A 97 -0.95 -5.20 9.44
N TYR A 98 -1.07 -4.54 10.58
CA TYR A 98 -2.36 -4.30 11.24
C TYR A 98 -3.32 -3.41 10.45
N LYS A 99 -2.80 -2.58 9.53
CA LYS A 99 -3.64 -1.71 8.69
C LYS A 99 -4.47 -2.51 7.67
N PHE A 100 -3.96 -3.67 7.25
CA PHE A 100 -4.60 -4.54 6.27
C PHE A 100 -4.64 -5.98 6.77
N VAL A 101 -5.07 -6.14 8.03
CA VAL A 101 -4.98 -7.40 8.76
C VAL A 101 -5.56 -8.58 7.99
N ARG A 102 -6.74 -8.44 7.38
CA ARG A 102 -7.39 -9.51 6.61
C ARG A 102 -6.53 -9.95 5.44
N ASN A 103 -6.06 -9.01 4.62
CA ASN A 103 -5.24 -9.33 3.46
C ASN A 103 -3.91 -10.00 3.85
N VAL A 104 -3.31 -9.56 4.95
CA VAL A 104 -2.06 -10.13 5.45
C VAL A 104 -2.29 -11.55 6.00
N MET A 105 -3.29 -11.72 6.87
CA MET A 105 -3.55 -13.01 7.51
C MET A 105 -4.03 -14.05 6.51
N THR A 106 -4.91 -13.70 5.57
CA THR A 106 -5.37 -14.63 4.52
C THR A 106 -4.25 -15.00 3.54
N ALA A 107 -3.28 -14.11 3.32
CA ALA A 107 -2.09 -14.44 2.55
C ALA A 107 -1.18 -15.45 3.28
N ILE A 108 -1.08 -15.37 4.61
CA ILE A 108 -0.31 -16.33 5.43
C ILE A 108 -0.98 -17.70 5.43
N ASP A 109 -2.30 -17.75 5.69
CA ASP A 109 -3.08 -18.99 5.73
C ASP A 109 -4.56 -18.71 5.42
N PRO A 110 -5.16 -19.36 4.41
CA PRO A 110 -6.56 -19.18 4.03
C PRO A 110 -7.58 -19.46 5.17
N LYS A 111 -7.20 -20.22 6.21
CA LYS A 111 -8.08 -20.48 7.36
C LYS A 111 -8.55 -19.21 8.07
N TYR A 112 -7.83 -18.10 7.89
CA TYR A 112 -8.17 -16.83 8.53
C TYR A 112 -9.27 -16.05 7.81
N ASP A 113 -9.71 -16.47 6.62
CA ASP A 113 -10.68 -15.72 5.81
C ASP A 113 -12.05 -15.57 6.48
N GLU A 114 -12.51 -16.59 7.22
CA GLU A 114 -13.78 -16.60 7.93
C GLU A 114 -13.77 -15.85 9.29
N MET A 115 -12.61 -15.34 9.73
CA MET A 115 -12.51 -14.70 11.04
C MET A 115 -12.94 -13.24 10.99
N GLU A 116 -13.52 -12.75 12.09
CA GLU A 116 -13.82 -11.34 12.29
C GLU A 116 -12.54 -10.50 12.42
N ASP A 117 -12.57 -9.23 11.95
CA ASP A 117 -11.38 -8.38 11.85
C ASP A 117 -10.65 -8.17 13.19
N PHE A 118 -11.38 -7.96 14.29
CA PHE A 118 -10.73 -7.81 15.59
C PHE A 118 -10.14 -9.13 16.12
N ALA A 119 -10.74 -10.28 15.78
CA ALA A 119 -10.14 -11.57 16.07
C ALA A 119 -8.87 -11.81 15.23
N LEU A 120 -8.86 -11.38 13.97
CA LEU A 120 -7.67 -11.40 13.12
C LEU A 120 -6.54 -10.55 13.70
N ILE A 121 -6.85 -9.41 14.31
CA ILE A 121 -5.86 -8.55 14.98
C ILE A 121 -5.17 -9.29 16.13
N ASP A 122 -5.95 -10.00 16.95
CA ASP A 122 -5.40 -10.81 18.07
C ASP A 122 -4.55 -11.98 17.56
N GLU A 123 -4.96 -12.62 16.47
CA GLU A 123 -4.16 -13.66 15.82
C GLU A 123 -2.88 -13.11 15.18
N LEU A 124 -2.96 -11.93 14.55
CA LEU A 124 -1.77 -11.27 13.98
C LEU A 124 -0.72 -10.97 15.06
N GLU A 125 -1.13 -10.52 16.25
CA GLU A 125 -0.20 -10.33 17.37
C GLU A 125 0.55 -11.62 17.71
N LYS A 126 -0.16 -12.74 17.78
CA LYS A 126 0.43 -14.06 18.08
C LYS A 126 1.37 -14.53 16.97
N VAL A 127 0.95 -14.38 15.72
CA VAL A 127 1.70 -14.84 14.54
C VAL A 127 2.95 -14.01 14.28
N SER A 128 2.83 -12.68 14.43
CA SER A 128 3.93 -11.76 14.13
C SER A 128 4.86 -11.48 15.31
N GLY A 129 4.36 -11.63 16.53
CA GLY A 129 5.06 -11.18 17.73
C GLY A 129 5.12 -9.65 17.91
N PHE A 130 4.48 -8.89 17.02
CA PHE A 130 4.39 -7.43 17.14
C PHE A 130 3.17 -7.02 17.98
N PRO A 131 3.33 -6.12 18.95
CA PRO A 131 2.20 -5.69 19.78
C PRO A 131 1.16 -4.94 18.97
N ILE A 132 -0.12 -5.11 19.34
CA ILE A 132 -1.22 -4.36 18.73
C ILE A 132 -1.01 -2.86 18.98
N PRO A 133 -1.02 -2.01 17.93
CA PRO A 133 -0.89 -0.56 18.06
C PRO A 133 -1.96 0.05 18.98
N ASN A 134 -1.58 1.05 19.76
CA ASN A 134 -2.51 1.71 20.69
C ASN A 134 -3.75 2.28 19.99
N ALA A 135 -3.59 2.87 18.81
CA ALA A 135 -4.72 3.38 18.03
C ALA A 135 -5.78 2.31 17.71
N ILE A 136 -5.36 1.05 17.49
CA ILE A 136 -6.30 -0.06 17.26
C ILE A 136 -6.96 -0.49 18.56
N LYS A 137 -6.20 -0.54 19.68
CA LYS A 137 -6.78 -0.83 20.99
C LYS A 137 -7.85 0.19 21.37
N GLU A 138 -7.57 1.48 21.13
CA GLU A 138 -8.50 2.56 21.44
C GLU A 138 -9.79 2.49 20.63
N ILE A 139 -9.74 2.14 19.34
CA ILE A 139 -10.95 2.06 18.50
C ILE A 139 -11.75 0.77 18.72
N ARG A 140 -11.13 -0.32 19.21
CA ARG A 140 -11.81 -1.61 19.43
C ARG A 140 -13.00 -1.46 20.39
N ASP A 141 -12.81 -0.69 21.45
CA ASP A 141 -13.80 -0.50 22.51
C ASP A 141 -14.48 0.87 22.43
N ALA A 142 -14.20 1.65 21.36
CA ALA A 142 -14.74 2.99 21.20
C ALA A 142 -16.22 2.96 20.84
N GLU A 143 -16.98 3.88 21.41
CA GLU A 143 -18.38 4.11 21.03
C GLU A 143 -18.48 4.60 19.58
N VAL A 144 -19.42 4.03 18.81
CA VAL A 144 -19.74 4.52 17.47
C VAL A 144 -20.45 5.86 17.59
N ARG A 145 -19.72 6.95 17.31
CA ARG A 145 -20.22 8.33 17.48
C ARG A 145 -21.03 8.85 16.31
N HIS A 146 -20.78 8.34 15.12
CA HIS A 146 -21.37 8.80 13.87
C HIS A 146 -22.06 7.63 13.18
N THR A 147 -23.38 7.76 13.01
CA THR A 147 -24.24 6.74 12.39
C THR A 147 -24.83 7.20 11.05
N THR A 148 -24.39 8.37 10.56
CA THR A 148 -24.87 8.90 9.28
C THR A 148 -24.22 8.16 8.14
N GLU A 149 -25.03 7.53 7.31
CA GLU A 149 -24.64 6.84 6.08
C GLU A 149 -25.19 7.59 4.88
N CYS A 150 -24.47 7.62 3.78
CA CYS A 150 -24.91 8.19 2.51
C CYS A 150 -24.15 7.58 1.34
N ASP A 151 -24.74 7.64 0.16
CA ASP A 151 -24.06 7.27 -1.08
C ASP A 151 -22.95 8.27 -1.44
N ALA A 152 -21.98 7.86 -2.24
CA ALA A 152 -20.80 8.66 -2.57
C ALA A 152 -21.16 9.99 -3.26
N ASP A 153 -22.20 10.02 -4.10
CA ASP A 153 -22.71 11.22 -4.78
C ASP A 153 -23.44 12.17 -3.83
N GLN A 154 -23.93 11.69 -2.68
CA GLN A 154 -24.63 12.48 -1.66
C GLN A 154 -23.69 13.06 -0.60
N MET A 155 -22.41 12.66 -0.55
CA MET A 155 -21.47 13.07 0.51
C MET A 155 -21.39 14.58 0.68
N LYS A 156 -21.37 15.35 -0.42
CA LYS A 156 -21.26 16.81 -0.38
C LYS A 156 -22.47 17.45 0.33
N GLU A 157 -23.67 17.02 -0.02
CA GLU A 157 -24.92 17.56 0.57
C GLU A 157 -25.08 17.09 2.02
N THR A 158 -24.69 15.86 2.32
CA THR A 158 -24.68 15.34 3.70
C THR A 158 -23.77 16.17 4.60
N VAL A 159 -22.56 16.50 4.14
CA VAL A 159 -21.64 17.36 4.90
C VAL A 159 -22.22 18.77 5.11
N LYS A 160 -22.82 19.38 4.08
CA LYS A 160 -23.47 20.68 4.21
C LYS A 160 -24.61 20.67 5.23
N ASN A 161 -25.46 19.64 5.16
CA ASN A 161 -26.58 19.49 6.10
C ASN A 161 -26.07 19.33 7.54
N ILE A 162 -24.99 18.58 7.79
CA ILE A 162 -24.40 18.46 9.14
C ILE A 162 -23.85 19.81 9.63
N LEU A 163 -23.26 20.60 8.73
CA LEU A 163 -22.66 21.89 9.05
C LEU A 163 -23.70 23.04 9.09
N GLY A 164 -24.91 22.81 8.60
CA GLY A 164 -25.97 23.83 8.54
C GLY A 164 -25.73 24.90 7.47
N VAL A 165 -25.08 24.57 6.34
CA VAL A 165 -24.71 25.49 5.25
C VAL A 165 -25.21 24.99 3.90
#